data_de38103285868fbfd5401ace24c3ea62
#
_entry.id   de38103285868fbfd5401ace24c3ea62
#
_cell.length_a   1.000
_cell.length_b   1.000
_cell.length_c   1.000
_cell.angle_alpha   90.00
_cell.angle_beta   90.00
_cell.angle_gamma   90.00
#
_symmetry.space_group_name_H-M   'P 1'
#
loop_
_entity.id
_entity.type
_entity.pdbx_description
1 polymer ?
#
loop_
_entity_poly.entity_id
_entity_poly.type
_entity_poly.pdbx_seq_one_letter_code
_entity_poly.pdbx_strand_id
1 'polypeptide(L)'
;MNGWKLEYDGWDSHEQPLRETLCTLGNGYVATRGAAEESSAGDPHYPGTYLAGGYNRLPTEISGRVIENEDLVNWPNWLCLSFRPEGGEWLDVGSAGLLEFRQELDLKRGLLERRVRLKDGEGRITLLVSRRIVHMRQPHLAAIEWTLTAENWSGRLEIRSALDGNVTNSGVPRYRELN
;
A
#
# COMPACT_ATOMS: atom_id res chain seq x y z
N MET A 1 24.38 -3.62 -10.53
CA MET A 1 22.96 -3.81 -10.18
C MET A 1 22.82 -5.22 -9.63
N ASN A 2 22.27 -5.37 -8.43
CA ASN A 2 21.96 -6.68 -7.87
C ASN A 2 20.66 -7.14 -8.55
N GLY A 3 20.70 -8.10 -9.45
CA GLY A 3 19.57 -8.53 -10.29
C GLY A 3 18.35 -9.10 -9.53
N TRP A 4 18.34 -9.00 -8.19
CA TRP A 4 17.27 -9.46 -7.31
C TRP A 4 16.54 -8.33 -6.57
N LYS A 5 16.78 -7.07 -6.96
CA LYS A 5 16.18 -5.92 -6.31
C LYS A 5 15.53 -4.99 -7.32
N LEU A 6 14.33 -4.52 -7.01
CA LEU A 6 13.74 -3.34 -7.63
C LEU A 6 13.90 -2.19 -6.65
N GLU A 7 14.57 -1.14 -7.09
CA GLU A 7 14.93 0.00 -6.25
C GLU A 7 14.40 1.29 -6.88
N TYR A 8 13.74 2.11 -6.08
CA TYR A 8 13.17 3.39 -6.48
C TYR A 8 13.61 4.46 -5.49
N ASP A 9 14.31 5.47 -5.99
CA ASP A 9 14.69 6.65 -5.22
C ASP A 9 13.78 7.83 -5.62
N GLY A 10 13.41 8.64 -4.64
CA GLY A 10 12.47 9.76 -4.81
C GLY A 10 11.02 9.32 -4.97
N TRP A 11 10.13 10.16 -4.46
CA TRP A 11 8.69 9.98 -4.60
C TRP A 11 8.19 10.76 -5.83
N ASP A 12 7.39 10.10 -6.66
CA ASP A 12 6.75 10.68 -7.84
C ASP A 12 5.33 10.14 -7.93
N SER A 13 4.32 11.01 -7.89
CA SER A 13 2.92 10.62 -7.93
C SER A 13 2.55 9.87 -9.22
N HIS A 14 3.12 10.26 -10.35
CA HIS A 14 2.85 9.63 -11.65
C HIS A 14 3.38 8.20 -11.74
N GLU A 15 4.43 7.90 -10.99
CA GLU A 15 5.06 6.58 -10.96
C GLU A 15 4.42 5.63 -9.93
N GLN A 16 3.64 6.15 -8.96
CA GLN A 16 3.08 5.33 -7.89
C GLN A 16 2.23 4.16 -8.40
N PRO A 17 1.32 4.33 -9.37
CA PRO A 17 0.50 3.22 -9.87
C PRO A 17 1.33 2.05 -10.41
N LEU A 18 2.43 2.36 -11.12
CA LEU A 18 3.36 1.36 -11.64
C LEU A 18 4.17 0.72 -10.52
N ARG A 19 4.75 1.52 -9.62
CA ARG A 19 5.57 1.03 -8.51
C ARG A 19 4.77 0.14 -7.56
N GLU A 20 3.53 0.51 -7.23
CA GLU A 20 2.62 -0.30 -6.43
C GLU A 20 2.33 -1.66 -7.08
N THR A 21 2.19 -1.69 -8.40
CA THR A 21 1.99 -2.93 -9.15
C THR A 21 3.23 -3.81 -9.12
N LEU A 22 4.40 -3.26 -9.43
CA LEU A 22 5.66 -4.00 -9.50
C LEU A 22 6.14 -4.47 -8.11
N CYS A 23 5.79 -3.75 -7.05
CA CYS A 23 6.13 -4.09 -5.67
C CYS A 23 5.05 -4.93 -4.97
N THR A 24 4.18 -5.60 -5.72
CA THR A 24 3.20 -6.55 -5.17
C THR A 24 3.90 -7.73 -4.51
N LEU A 25 3.47 -8.05 -3.29
CA LEU A 25 3.87 -9.27 -2.58
C LEU A 25 2.73 -10.28 -2.60
N GLY A 26 3.06 -11.56 -2.75
CA GLY A 26 2.06 -12.63 -2.73
C GLY A 26 2.66 -14.00 -2.53
N ASN A 27 1.84 -14.96 -2.08
CA ASN A 27 2.23 -16.34 -1.79
C ASN A 27 1.34 -17.39 -2.47
N GLY A 28 0.53 -16.97 -3.45
CA GLY A 28 -0.43 -17.84 -4.12
C GLY A 28 -1.80 -17.94 -3.44
N TYR A 29 -1.93 -17.52 -2.17
CA TYR A 29 -3.21 -17.39 -1.47
C TYR A 29 -3.61 -15.92 -1.28
N VAL A 30 -2.73 -15.10 -0.74
CA VAL A 30 -2.91 -13.66 -0.61
C VAL A 30 -1.90 -12.92 -1.48
N ALA A 31 -2.36 -11.85 -2.10
CA ALA A 31 -1.50 -10.86 -2.74
C ALA A 31 -1.88 -9.46 -2.25
N THR A 32 -0.89 -8.61 -2.05
CA THR A 32 -1.08 -7.22 -1.65
C THR A 32 -0.18 -6.32 -2.50
N ARG A 33 -0.77 -5.28 -3.07
CA ARG A 33 -0.04 -4.29 -3.87
C ARG A 33 0.93 -3.50 -2.99
N GLY A 34 1.96 -2.96 -3.62
CA GLY A 34 3.02 -2.21 -2.95
C GLY A 34 2.64 -0.78 -2.56
N ALA A 35 1.35 -0.50 -2.32
CA ALA A 35 0.89 0.80 -1.86
C ALA A 35 1.49 1.16 -0.49
N ALA A 36 1.67 2.45 -0.24
CA ALA A 36 2.15 2.95 1.03
C ALA A 36 1.11 2.72 2.15
N GLU A 37 1.57 2.49 3.36
CA GLU A 37 0.69 2.16 4.48
C GLU A 37 -0.24 3.32 4.85
N GLU A 38 0.22 4.56 4.70
CA GLU A 38 -0.56 5.76 4.96
C GLU A 38 -1.52 6.14 3.83
N SER A 39 -1.43 5.48 2.67
CA SER A 39 -2.25 5.82 1.51
C SER A 39 -3.68 5.30 1.62
N SER A 40 -4.61 6.07 1.08
CA SER A 40 -5.99 5.68 0.86
C SER A 40 -6.24 5.41 -0.62
N ALA A 41 -7.30 4.65 -0.93
CA ALA A 41 -7.71 4.44 -2.32
C ALA A 41 -8.10 5.77 -2.98
N GLY A 42 -7.57 6.04 -4.15
CA GLY A 42 -7.75 7.27 -4.93
C GLY A 42 -6.44 7.68 -5.60
N ASP A 43 -6.51 8.55 -6.59
CA ASP A 43 -5.33 8.99 -7.34
C ASP A 43 -4.27 9.62 -6.41
N PRO A 44 -2.99 9.16 -6.47
CA PRO A 44 -2.42 8.15 -7.40
C PRO A 44 -2.46 6.71 -6.88
N HIS A 45 -3.01 6.45 -5.70
CA HIS A 45 -2.87 5.20 -4.97
C HIS A 45 -4.01 4.21 -5.22
N TYR A 46 -3.63 2.95 -5.37
CA TYR A 46 -4.57 1.85 -5.47
C TYR A 46 -4.13 0.68 -4.56
N PRO A 47 -4.35 0.79 -3.24
CA PRO A 47 -4.10 -0.33 -2.33
C PRO A 47 -5.03 -1.49 -2.71
N GLY A 48 -4.44 -2.62 -3.03
CA GLY A 48 -5.17 -3.82 -3.44
C GLY A 48 -4.76 -5.02 -2.60
N THR A 49 -5.76 -5.74 -2.11
CA THR A 49 -5.61 -7.01 -1.41
C THR A 49 -6.47 -8.05 -2.11
N TYR A 50 -5.89 -9.17 -2.49
CA TYR A 50 -6.57 -10.22 -3.24
C TYR A 50 -6.36 -11.56 -2.55
N LEU A 51 -7.45 -12.34 -2.44
CA LEU A 51 -7.42 -13.68 -1.85
C LEU A 51 -7.80 -14.72 -2.89
N ALA A 52 -7.07 -15.82 -2.94
CA ALA A 52 -7.45 -16.96 -3.77
C ALA A 52 -8.84 -17.48 -3.36
N GLY A 53 -9.75 -17.59 -4.32
CA GLY A 53 -11.14 -17.94 -4.06
C GLY A 53 -12.04 -16.76 -3.67
N GLY A 54 -11.49 -15.54 -3.58
CA GLY A 54 -12.24 -14.32 -3.30
C GLY A 54 -12.82 -13.71 -4.56
N TYR A 55 -13.87 -14.30 -5.10
CA TYR A 55 -14.55 -13.86 -6.32
C TYR A 55 -15.94 -13.32 -6.02
N ASN A 56 -16.38 -12.40 -6.87
CA ASN A 56 -17.77 -11.95 -6.91
C ASN A 56 -18.29 -12.00 -8.34
N ARG A 57 -19.60 -11.97 -8.51
CA ARG A 57 -20.29 -12.12 -9.79
C ARG A 57 -21.01 -10.84 -10.14
N LEU A 58 -20.85 -10.41 -11.38
CA LEU A 58 -21.53 -9.26 -11.94
C LEU A 58 -22.32 -9.66 -13.19
N PRO A 59 -23.67 -9.57 -13.18
CA PRO A 59 -24.45 -9.73 -14.39
C PRO A 59 -24.30 -8.48 -15.28
N THR A 60 -23.93 -8.69 -16.53
CA THR A 60 -23.80 -7.63 -17.53
C THR A 60 -24.72 -7.94 -18.71
N GLU A 61 -25.55 -6.99 -19.10
CA GLU A 61 -26.39 -7.14 -20.29
C GLU A 61 -25.59 -6.73 -21.54
N ILE A 62 -25.46 -7.68 -22.49
CA ILE A 62 -24.78 -7.44 -23.76
C ILE A 62 -25.73 -7.91 -24.87
N SER A 63 -26.19 -6.98 -25.70
CA SER A 63 -27.07 -7.28 -26.85
C SER A 63 -28.33 -8.08 -26.46
N GLY A 64 -28.99 -7.70 -25.34
CA GLY A 64 -30.19 -8.35 -24.84
C GLY A 64 -29.99 -9.71 -24.18
N ARG A 65 -28.74 -10.07 -23.89
CA ARG A 65 -28.40 -11.28 -23.14
C ARG A 65 -27.66 -10.90 -21.85
N VAL A 66 -28.09 -11.50 -20.75
CA VAL A 66 -27.40 -11.38 -19.47
C VAL A 66 -26.25 -12.36 -19.45
N ILE A 67 -25.03 -11.84 -19.29
CA ILE A 67 -23.80 -12.61 -19.12
C ILE A 67 -23.34 -12.37 -17.69
N GLU A 68 -23.16 -13.44 -16.93
CA GLU A 68 -22.58 -13.39 -15.60
C GLU A 68 -21.04 -13.49 -15.71
N ASN A 69 -20.34 -12.50 -15.20
CA ASN A 69 -18.87 -12.51 -15.07
C ASN A 69 -18.53 -12.79 -13.62
N GLU A 70 -17.56 -13.68 -13.41
CA GLU A 70 -16.97 -13.96 -12.10
C GLU A 70 -15.54 -13.43 -12.11
N ASP A 71 -15.24 -12.50 -11.20
CA ASP A 71 -13.98 -11.79 -11.17
C ASP A 71 -13.41 -11.74 -9.74
N LEU A 72 -12.07 -11.71 -9.65
CA LEU A 72 -11.36 -11.54 -8.40
C LEU A 72 -11.61 -10.13 -7.86
N VAL A 73 -12.03 -10.04 -6.60
CA VAL A 73 -12.37 -8.76 -5.98
C VAL A 73 -11.26 -8.23 -5.08
N ASN A 74 -11.19 -6.91 -4.95
CA ASN A 74 -10.35 -6.25 -3.97
C ASN A 74 -10.95 -6.41 -2.57
N TRP A 75 -10.16 -6.93 -1.65
CA TRP A 75 -10.53 -7.12 -0.25
C TRP A 75 -10.16 -5.90 0.58
N PRO A 76 -10.68 -5.77 1.82
CA PRO A 76 -10.36 -4.64 2.68
C PRO A 76 -8.86 -4.36 2.76
N ASN A 77 -8.51 -3.08 2.67
CA ASN A 77 -7.13 -2.63 2.80
C ASN A 77 -6.66 -2.82 4.25
N TRP A 78 -5.71 -3.70 4.45
CA TRP A 78 -5.13 -4.02 5.76
C TRP A 78 -3.86 -3.22 6.06
N LEU A 79 -3.37 -2.44 5.10
CA LEU A 79 -2.11 -1.72 5.20
C LEU A 79 -2.21 -0.50 6.12
N CYS A 80 -3.41 0.03 6.34
CA CYS A 80 -3.67 1.34 6.94
C CYS A 80 -2.93 1.61 8.24
N LEU A 81 -1.72 2.14 8.13
CA LEU A 81 -0.91 2.65 9.22
C LEU A 81 -0.55 4.11 8.94
N SER A 82 -0.79 4.99 9.91
CA SER A 82 -0.37 6.37 9.83
C SER A 82 0.04 6.88 11.21
N PHE A 83 0.81 7.94 11.26
CA PHE A 83 1.19 8.59 12.51
C PHE A 83 1.08 10.10 12.40
N ARG A 84 1.02 10.75 13.55
CA ARG A 84 1.24 12.19 13.70
C ARG A 84 1.95 12.48 15.02
N PRO A 85 2.85 13.44 15.07
CA PRO A 85 3.30 14.04 16.31
C PRO A 85 2.14 14.79 16.99
N GLU A 86 2.16 14.90 18.32
CA GLU A 86 1.15 15.67 19.06
C GLU A 86 1.03 17.09 18.49
N GLY A 87 -0.20 17.49 18.17
CA GLY A 87 -0.50 18.79 17.55
C GLY A 87 -0.12 18.91 16.08
N GLY A 88 0.39 17.84 15.46
CA GLY A 88 0.74 17.81 14.04
C GLY A 88 -0.33 17.19 13.16
N GLU A 89 -0.08 17.21 11.86
CA GLU A 89 -0.93 16.58 10.86
C GLU A 89 -0.60 15.10 10.70
N TRP A 90 -1.57 14.32 10.22
CA TRP A 90 -1.34 12.93 9.84
C TRP A 90 -0.37 12.82 8.67
N LEU A 91 0.45 11.78 8.69
CA LEU A 91 1.41 11.51 7.62
C LEU A 91 0.70 11.48 6.25
N ASP A 92 1.18 12.32 5.37
CA ASP A 92 0.90 12.31 3.94
C ASP A 92 2.22 12.63 3.22
N VAL A 93 2.80 11.63 2.57
CA VAL A 93 4.10 11.77 1.89
C VAL A 93 4.01 12.73 0.71
N GLY A 94 2.84 12.85 0.07
CA GLY A 94 2.62 13.75 -1.06
C GLY A 94 2.68 15.22 -0.70
N SER A 95 2.28 15.57 0.53
CA SER A 95 2.25 16.96 1.03
C SER A 95 3.36 17.28 2.03
N ALA A 96 4.05 16.26 2.55
CA ALA A 96 5.11 16.45 3.53
C ALA A 96 6.37 17.08 2.93
N GLY A 97 7.16 17.74 3.78
CA GLY A 97 8.53 18.15 3.45
C GLY A 97 9.45 16.93 3.32
N LEU A 98 9.37 16.24 2.20
CA LEU A 98 10.11 15.02 1.93
C LEU A 98 11.61 15.31 1.78
N LEU A 99 12.42 14.71 2.65
CA LEU A 99 13.89 14.85 2.64
C LEU A 99 14.57 13.64 1.97
N GLU A 100 14.00 12.45 2.14
CA GLU A 100 14.49 11.20 1.55
C GLU A 100 13.31 10.28 1.29
N PHE A 101 13.32 9.61 0.15
CA PHE A 101 12.41 8.52 -0.16
C PHE A 101 13.16 7.43 -0.89
N ARG A 102 13.07 6.21 -0.39
CA ARG A 102 13.55 5.02 -1.05
C ARG A 102 12.56 3.88 -0.84
N GLN A 103 12.28 3.15 -1.89
CA GLN A 103 11.50 1.91 -1.87
C GLN A 103 12.30 0.81 -2.55
N GLU A 104 12.36 -0.34 -1.91
CA GLU A 104 13.11 -1.50 -2.40
C GLU A 104 12.27 -2.76 -2.25
N LEU A 105 12.12 -3.52 -3.34
CA LEU A 105 11.63 -4.89 -3.30
C LEU A 105 12.81 -5.84 -3.47
N ASP A 106 13.13 -6.57 -2.41
CA ASP A 106 14.09 -7.69 -2.45
C ASP A 106 13.34 -8.96 -2.88
N LEU A 107 13.46 -9.31 -4.16
CA LEU A 107 12.81 -10.47 -4.77
C LEU A 107 13.29 -11.79 -4.17
N LYS A 108 14.54 -11.84 -3.74
CA LYS A 108 15.13 -13.05 -3.15
C LYS A 108 14.57 -13.35 -1.76
N ARG A 109 14.26 -12.30 -1.00
CA ARG A 109 13.73 -12.40 0.36
C ARG A 109 12.21 -12.25 0.43
N GLY A 110 11.57 -11.80 -0.66
CA GLY A 110 10.14 -11.46 -0.67
C GLY A 110 9.83 -10.33 0.33
N LEU A 111 10.71 -9.35 0.42
CA LEU A 111 10.63 -8.25 1.37
C LEU A 111 10.49 -6.92 0.62
N LEU A 112 9.43 -6.19 0.92
CA LEU A 112 9.28 -4.80 0.51
C LEU A 112 9.69 -3.89 1.66
N GLU A 113 10.71 -3.07 1.44
CA GLU A 113 11.18 -2.06 2.39
C GLU A 113 10.93 -0.67 1.82
N ARG A 114 10.48 0.24 2.67
CA ARG A 114 10.34 1.65 2.35
C ARG A 114 11.00 2.49 3.44
N ARG A 115 11.79 3.46 3.03
CA ARG A 115 12.47 4.41 3.89
C ARG A 115 12.04 5.82 3.50
N VAL A 116 11.47 6.53 4.45
CA VAL A 116 10.97 7.90 4.25
C VAL A 116 11.51 8.78 5.36
N ARG A 117 12.18 9.86 5.00
CA ARG A 117 12.64 10.88 5.92
C ARG A 117 11.93 12.18 5.59
N LEU A 118 11.18 12.70 6.52
CA LEU A 118 10.30 13.84 6.28
C LEU A 118 10.47 14.91 7.35
N LYS A 119 10.19 16.14 6.97
CA LYS A 119 10.14 17.31 7.84
C LYS A 119 8.73 17.87 7.84
N ASP A 120 8.11 18.00 8.99
CA ASP A 120 6.79 18.59 9.10
C ASP A 120 6.81 20.14 9.16
N GLY A 121 5.63 20.75 9.22
CA GLY A 121 5.48 22.21 9.25
C GLY A 121 6.10 22.89 10.46
N GLU A 122 6.36 22.14 11.54
CA GLU A 122 7.04 22.64 12.75
C GLU A 122 8.56 22.39 12.73
N GLY A 123 9.06 21.82 11.63
CA GLY A 123 10.48 21.56 11.47
C GLY A 123 10.96 20.28 12.13
N ARG A 124 10.06 19.42 12.64
CA ARG A 124 10.38 18.13 13.21
C ARG A 124 10.76 17.15 12.11
N ILE A 125 11.87 16.48 12.26
CA ILE A 125 12.38 15.49 11.30
C ILE A 125 12.12 14.09 11.86
N THR A 126 11.39 13.30 11.09
CA THR A 126 11.08 11.91 11.42
C THR A 126 11.54 10.99 10.31
N LEU A 127 12.21 9.92 10.68
CA LEU A 127 12.55 8.81 9.80
C LEU A 127 11.56 7.68 10.03
N LEU A 128 10.88 7.26 8.97
CA LEU A 128 10.05 6.07 8.90
C LEU A 128 10.78 4.99 8.10
N VAL A 129 10.88 3.79 8.66
CA VAL A 129 11.25 2.59 7.93
C VAL A 129 10.11 1.59 8.05
N SER A 130 9.55 1.20 6.92
CA SER A 130 8.51 0.18 6.81
C SER A 130 9.06 -1.06 6.14
N ARG A 131 8.73 -2.24 6.67
CA ARG A 131 9.06 -3.54 6.08
C ARG A 131 7.81 -4.40 6.02
N ARG A 132 7.55 -4.98 4.86
CA ARG A 132 6.36 -5.78 4.61
C ARG A 132 6.73 -7.13 4.03
N ILE A 133 6.09 -8.18 4.54
CA ILE A 133 6.20 -9.54 4.01
C ILE A 133 4.83 -10.19 3.88
N VAL A 134 4.72 -11.11 2.93
CA VAL A 134 3.66 -12.11 2.85
C VAL A 134 4.32 -13.47 3.05
N HIS A 135 3.86 -14.23 4.06
CA HIS A 135 4.57 -15.43 4.49
C HIS A 135 4.35 -16.60 3.53
N MET A 136 5.43 -17.16 2.99
CA MET A 136 5.35 -18.18 1.93
C MET A 136 4.84 -19.55 2.43
N ARG A 137 5.10 -19.91 3.68
CA ARG A 137 4.72 -21.24 4.23
C ARG A 137 3.37 -21.20 4.95
N GLN A 138 3.01 -20.09 5.54
CA GLN A 138 1.72 -19.89 6.22
C GLN A 138 0.89 -18.92 5.39
N PRO A 139 0.03 -19.43 4.50
CA PRO A 139 -0.58 -18.63 3.44
C PRO A 139 -1.49 -17.52 3.94
N HIS A 140 -1.97 -17.61 5.19
CA HIS A 140 -2.86 -16.63 5.80
C HIS A 140 -2.14 -15.56 6.64
N LEU A 141 -0.80 -15.52 6.59
CA LEU A 141 -0.01 -14.54 7.34
C LEU A 141 0.66 -13.52 6.42
N ALA A 142 0.47 -12.26 6.77
CA ALA A 142 1.23 -11.14 6.27
C ALA A 142 1.60 -10.25 7.46
N ALA A 143 2.69 -9.51 7.36
CA ALA A 143 3.15 -8.65 8.45
C ALA A 143 3.76 -7.35 7.91
N ILE A 144 3.59 -6.30 8.70
CA ILE A 144 4.25 -5.01 8.53
C ILE A 144 5.01 -4.71 9.82
N GLU A 145 6.28 -4.37 9.67
CA GLU A 145 7.10 -3.78 10.72
C GLU A 145 7.23 -2.28 10.41
N TRP A 146 6.93 -1.45 11.39
CA TRP A 146 7.09 0.01 11.29
C TRP A 146 8.05 0.50 12.36
N THR A 147 9.09 1.21 11.94
CA THR A 147 10.04 1.87 12.83
C THR A 147 10.00 3.37 12.60
N LEU A 148 9.68 4.13 13.65
CA LEU A 148 9.67 5.58 13.65
C LEU A 148 10.82 6.10 14.51
N THR A 149 11.62 6.98 13.96
CA THR A 149 12.73 7.64 14.67
C THR A 149 12.54 9.16 14.63
N ALA A 150 12.32 9.76 15.79
CA ALA A 150 12.37 11.20 15.95
C ALA A 150 13.82 11.66 15.95
N GLU A 151 14.28 12.40 14.92
CA GLU A 151 15.69 12.75 14.78
C GLU A 151 16.08 14.02 15.53
N ASN A 152 15.21 15.03 15.57
CA ASN A 152 15.48 16.32 16.16
C ASN A 152 14.39 16.81 17.13
N TRP A 153 13.50 15.93 17.54
CA TRP A 153 12.40 16.26 18.44
C TRP A 153 12.13 15.11 19.42
N SER A 154 11.37 15.42 20.46
CA SER A 154 10.83 14.45 21.41
C SER A 154 9.40 14.88 21.80
N GLY A 155 8.54 13.91 22.10
CA GLY A 155 7.16 14.21 22.47
C GLY A 155 6.26 13.01 22.27
N ARG A 156 4.96 13.25 22.33
CA ARG A 156 3.95 12.22 22.07
C ARG A 156 3.80 11.99 20.59
N LEU A 157 3.56 10.73 20.26
CA LEU A 157 3.26 10.26 18.92
C LEU A 157 1.91 9.53 18.95
N GLU A 158 1.02 9.90 18.07
CA GLU A 158 -0.21 9.15 17.83
C GLU A 158 0.00 8.22 16.63
N ILE A 159 -0.39 6.95 16.78
CA ILE A 159 -0.37 5.96 15.69
C ILE A 159 -1.80 5.50 15.46
N ARG A 160 -2.20 5.48 14.20
CA ARG A 160 -3.47 4.90 13.76
C ARG A 160 -3.19 3.64 12.98
N SER A 161 -3.82 2.54 13.39
CA SER A 161 -3.90 1.29 12.65
C SER A 161 -5.36 0.99 12.37
N ALA A 162 -5.70 0.67 11.13
CA ALA A 162 -7.07 0.47 10.71
C ALA A 162 -7.19 -0.64 9.65
N LEU A 163 -8.41 -1.08 9.42
CA LEU A 163 -8.82 -1.83 8.24
C LEU A 163 -9.80 -0.94 7.48
N ASP A 164 -9.55 -0.73 6.19
CA ASP A 164 -10.43 0.06 5.35
C ASP A 164 -11.20 -0.87 4.40
N GLY A 165 -12.51 -0.98 4.63
CA GLY A 165 -13.42 -1.76 3.80
C GLY A 165 -13.97 -0.97 2.60
N ASN A 166 -13.69 0.32 2.50
CA ASN A 166 -14.13 1.16 1.40
C ASN A 166 -13.19 1.02 0.19
N VAL A 167 -13.11 -0.21 -0.33
CA VAL A 167 -12.26 -0.57 -1.47
C VAL A 167 -13.11 -0.90 -2.68
N THR A 168 -12.58 -0.63 -3.87
CA THR A 168 -13.25 -0.91 -5.14
C THR A 168 -12.31 -1.62 -6.08
N ASN A 169 -12.87 -2.32 -7.08
CA ASN A 169 -12.10 -2.79 -8.21
C ASN A 169 -11.96 -1.64 -9.22
N SER A 170 -10.74 -1.23 -9.53
CA SER A 170 -10.48 -0.19 -10.50
C SER A 170 -9.62 -0.72 -11.66
N GLY A 171 -9.57 0.04 -12.76
CA GLY A 171 -8.78 -0.33 -13.94
C GLY A 171 -9.61 -0.90 -15.08
N VAL A 172 -10.70 -1.60 -14.82
CA VAL A 172 -11.67 -2.05 -15.84
C VAL A 172 -13.04 -1.47 -15.51
N PRO A 173 -13.65 -0.64 -16.38
CA PRO A 173 -14.91 0.03 -16.06
C PRO A 173 -16.04 -0.89 -15.60
N ARG A 174 -16.12 -2.10 -16.17
CA ARG A 174 -17.13 -3.11 -15.81
C ARG A 174 -16.96 -3.68 -14.39
N TYR A 175 -15.78 -3.51 -13.78
CA TYR A 175 -15.50 -4.06 -12.44
C TYR A 175 -15.75 -3.06 -11.32
N ARG A 176 -16.09 -1.81 -11.62
CA ARG A 176 -16.32 -0.76 -10.61
C ARG A 176 -17.51 -1.05 -9.70
N GLU A 177 -18.44 -1.87 -10.17
CA GLU A 177 -19.65 -2.29 -9.43
C GLU A 177 -19.45 -3.63 -8.69
N LEU A 178 -18.30 -4.26 -8.81
CA LEU A 178 -17.93 -5.44 -8.05
C LEU A 178 -17.40 -4.99 -6.67
N ASN A 179 -18.18 -5.22 -5.63
CA ASN A 179 -17.83 -4.96 -4.24
C ASN A 179 -17.88 -6.24 -3.41
#